data_6ca8e377b8d7e3864c589f3443b16c9f
#
_entry.id   6ca8e377b8d7e3864c589f3443b16c9f
#
_cell.length_a   1.000
_cell.length_b   1.000
_cell.length_c   1.000
_cell.angle_alpha   90.00
_cell.angle_beta   90.00
_cell.angle_gamma   90.00
#
_symmetry.space_group_name_H-M   'P 1'
#
loop_
_entity.id
_entity.type
_entity.pdbx_description
1 polymer ?
#
loop_
_entity_poly.entity_id
_entity_poly.type
_entity_poly.pdbx_seq_one_letter_code
_entity_poly.pdbx_strand_id
1 'polypeptide(L)'
;MGGSEFLRRLQPLKADMEAAYFRVYQPFHVREEDFDALLALLDEQAQKRTLNLQRTDRQTPWFKQEPAGMRLVYSDAQTPAQVHARAQELKELGVGWVLFNDVPFPYTESLRQTLRQRIDLWHEEGLAVGVDLDVASTPAEDPWALEAIQGNSAMQQRYWMISDPKLASLFSPFSKEKENGDFLRLEKIQQYVYRHPQTGGWLLDYKNPQVLALMLERFCELVSSGADAVELKHLDSMWKECKAQRLYPQVPDLFALFAAAGKLVCPEVLVLGHSEAGAKDLQILSQRAPAATGLIDGASMVNGWNSLATRDTKMLQGDLVFHALNSSAIAVHPLGADQGVVWNFNEEAARMRGWDPDCHRQFLMDFYTGQALGSFAEGESDWESGRCYGTLASWAGCGRALDGHEPYELENSCRRILLLQGLSLALRGMPLLQDGDELGALNDASFLLDPKKEGDRRWLQRPVFLDDQAQRRYQPLTVEYRIFQSLKTMLQVRSADPDWNEGQEQVADVGNDAVFAFVRAAGQHRLLFLFNFTESPQYCSLTSLFNKEEQARELLTGRRICGSQESLDLKAYEFLWLIVEA
;
A
#
# COMPACT_ATOMS: atom_id res chain seq x y z
N MET A 1 -15.87 -31.10 14.36
CA MET A 1 -15.02 -30.21 15.20
C MET A 1 -15.04 -28.73 14.73
N GLY A 2 -15.35 -28.44 13.48
CA GLY A 2 -15.34 -27.06 12.93
C GLY A 2 -16.37 -26.11 13.54
N GLY A 3 -17.61 -26.51 13.72
CA GLY A 3 -18.68 -25.60 14.19
C GLY A 3 -18.47 -25.01 15.59
N SER A 4 -17.85 -25.74 16.51
CA SER A 4 -17.59 -25.20 17.86
C SER A 4 -16.43 -24.19 17.87
N GLU A 5 -15.47 -24.31 16.97
CA GLU A 5 -14.34 -23.37 16.85
C GLU A 5 -14.76 -22.08 16.15
N PHE A 6 -15.54 -22.17 15.08
CA PHE A 6 -16.13 -21.00 14.43
C PHE A 6 -16.99 -20.19 15.42
N LEU A 7 -17.88 -20.84 16.17
CA LEU A 7 -18.71 -20.16 17.19
C LEU A 7 -17.86 -19.48 18.28
N ARG A 8 -16.76 -20.10 18.69
CA ARG A 8 -15.84 -19.50 19.67
C ARG A 8 -15.19 -18.22 19.12
N ARG A 9 -14.79 -18.23 17.82
CA ARG A 9 -14.24 -17.05 17.15
C ARG A 9 -15.30 -15.98 16.89
N LEU A 10 -16.52 -16.39 16.59
CA LEU A 10 -17.66 -15.49 16.34
C LEU A 10 -18.09 -14.71 17.59
N GLN A 11 -18.05 -15.36 18.77
CA GLN A 11 -18.58 -14.77 20.00
C GLN A 11 -18.07 -13.34 20.28
N PRO A 12 -16.76 -13.05 20.22
CA PRO A 12 -16.25 -11.69 20.45
C PRO A 12 -16.51 -10.71 19.30
N LEU A 13 -16.81 -11.18 18.08
CA LEU A 13 -16.95 -10.36 16.89
C LEU A 13 -18.41 -10.12 16.46
N LYS A 14 -19.35 -10.96 16.92
CA LYS A 14 -20.72 -10.97 16.41
C LYS A 14 -21.42 -9.62 16.54
N ALA A 15 -21.34 -8.99 17.69
CA ALA A 15 -22.03 -7.72 17.95
C ALA A 15 -21.49 -6.59 17.05
N ASP A 16 -20.18 -6.51 16.86
CA ASP A 16 -19.55 -5.49 16.01
C ASP A 16 -19.87 -5.74 14.54
N MET A 17 -19.84 -7.00 14.09
CA MET A 17 -20.20 -7.39 12.71
C MET A 17 -21.67 -7.07 12.42
N GLU A 18 -22.56 -7.42 13.33
CA GLU A 18 -23.99 -7.15 13.20
C GLU A 18 -24.26 -5.65 13.12
N ALA A 19 -23.64 -4.87 14.03
CA ALA A 19 -23.74 -3.42 14.02
C ALA A 19 -23.19 -2.80 12.72
N ALA A 20 -22.05 -3.29 12.21
CA ALA A 20 -21.47 -2.84 10.94
C ALA A 20 -22.41 -3.16 9.77
N TYR A 21 -22.91 -4.40 9.70
CA TYR A 21 -23.81 -4.84 8.66
C TYR A 21 -25.08 -3.99 8.59
N PHE A 22 -25.74 -3.77 9.73
CA PHE A 22 -26.97 -2.97 9.77
C PHE A 22 -26.72 -1.47 9.55
N ARG A 23 -25.57 -0.90 9.95
CA ARG A 23 -25.24 0.49 9.57
C ARG A 23 -25.14 0.68 8.05
N VAL A 24 -24.64 -0.31 7.33
CA VAL A 24 -24.56 -0.27 5.85
C VAL A 24 -25.93 -0.51 5.22
N TYR A 25 -26.66 -1.54 5.68
CA TYR A 25 -27.79 -2.10 4.92
C TYR A 25 -29.17 -1.78 5.46
N GLN A 26 -29.30 -1.17 6.66
CA GLN A 26 -30.61 -0.78 7.21
C GLN A 26 -31.47 0.04 6.21
N PRO A 27 -30.94 0.98 5.42
CA PRO A 27 -31.73 1.71 4.43
C PRO A 27 -32.29 0.84 3.30
N PHE A 28 -31.78 -0.38 3.11
CA PHE A 28 -32.16 -1.31 2.04
C PHE A 28 -33.08 -2.44 2.51
N HIS A 29 -33.72 -2.28 3.70
CA HIS A 29 -34.72 -3.20 4.24
C HIS A 29 -34.22 -4.64 4.48
N VAL A 30 -32.94 -4.81 4.81
CA VAL A 30 -32.39 -6.11 5.24
C VAL A 30 -32.96 -6.54 6.57
N ARG A 31 -33.00 -7.85 6.81
CA ARG A 31 -33.53 -8.49 8.01
C ARG A 31 -32.40 -9.22 8.75
N GLU A 32 -32.66 -9.62 10.00
CA GLU A 32 -31.72 -10.45 10.78
C GLU A 32 -31.36 -11.76 10.05
N GLU A 33 -32.33 -12.35 9.34
CA GLU A 33 -32.13 -13.56 8.53
C GLU A 33 -31.06 -13.38 7.44
N ASP A 34 -30.92 -12.18 6.88
CA ASP A 34 -29.91 -11.87 5.85
C ASP A 34 -28.49 -11.85 6.45
N PHE A 35 -28.37 -11.35 7.70
CA PHE A 35 -27.11 -11.41 8.44
C PHE A 35 -26.77 -12.84 8.89
N ASP A 36 -27.77 -13.61 9.37
CA ASP A 36 -27.58 -15.01 9.73
C ASP A 36 -27.16 -15.85 8.51
N ALA A 37 -27.69 -15.55 7.32
CA ALA A 37 -27.26 -16.20 6.07
C ALA A 37 -25.78 -15.87 5.74
N LEU A 38 -25.34 -14.63 5.99
CA LEU A 38 -23.93 -14.24 5.83
C LEU A 38 -23.02 -15.04 6.79
N LEU A 39 -23.43 -15.19 8.06
CA LEU A 39 -22.67 -15.98 9.04
C LEU A 39 -22.62 -17.47 8.66
N ALA A 40 -23.71 -18.02 8.13
CA ALA A 40 -23.75 -19.40 7.64
C ALA A 40 -22.80 -19.61 6.45
N LEU A 41 -22.74 -18.65 5.51
CA LEU A 41 -21.76 -18.66 4.43
C LEU A 41 -20.33 -18.72 4.96
N LEU A 42 -19.97 -17.86 5.93
CA LEU A 42 -18.63 -17.82 6.49
C LEU A 42 -18.27 -19.11 7.25
N ASP A 43 -19.23 -19.73 7.97
CA ASP A 43 -19.01 -21.03 8.62
C ASP A 43 -18.76 -22.13 7.57
N GLU A 44 -19.54 -22.14 6.47
CA GLU A 44 -19.31 -23.09 5.37
C GLU A 44 -17.91 -22.90 4.77
N GLN A 45 -17.48 -21.67 4.51
CA GLN A 45 -16.14 -21.39 3.97
C GLN A 45 -15.03 -21.82 4.96
N ALA A 46 -15.21 -21.60 6.26
CA ALA A 46 -14.25 -22.04 7.27
C ALA A 46 -14.11 -23.59 7.29
N GLN A 47 -15.22 -24.31 7.05
CA GLN A 47 -15.22 -25.78 7.00
C GLN A 47 -14.58 -26.33 5.73
N LYS A 48 -14.60 -25.61 4.61
CA LYS A 48 -13.96 -26.01 3.34
C LYS A 48 -12.43 -25.97 3.39
N ARG A 49 -11.83 -25.28 4.36
CA ARG A 49 -10.37 -25.19 4.50
C ARG A 49 -9.75 -26.55 4.82
N THR A 50 -8.60 -26.83 4.23
CA THR A 50 -7.87 -28.09 4.48
C THR A 50 -7.42 -28.20 5.94
N LEU A 51 -7.25 -29.44 6.43
CA LEU A 51 -6.78 -29.68 7.81
C LEU A 51 -5.40 -29.06 8.08
N ASN A 52 -4.53 -28.99 7.07
CA ASN A 52 -3.22 -28.36 7.22
C ASN A 52 -3.37 -26.85 7.47
N LEU A 53 -4.15 -26.15 6.65
CA LEU A 53 -4.45 -24.72 6.84
C LEU A 53 -5.15 -24.44 8.18
N GLN A 54 -6.07 -25.34 8.64
CA GLN A 54 -6.68 -25.21 9.96
C GLN A 54 -5.71 -25.42 11.14
N ARG A 55 -4.57 -26.09 10.92
CA ARG A 55 -3.52 -26.22 11.93
C ARG A 55 -2.67 -24.97 12.05
N THR A 56 -2.38 -24.30 10.94
CA THR A 56 -1.66 -23.03 10.95
C THR A 56 -2.45 -21.96 11.70
N ASP A 57 -3.80 -21.96 11.64
CA ASP A 57 -4.67 -21.03 12.39
C ASP A 57 -4.45 -20.99 13.92
N ARG A 58 -3.65 -21.87 14.46
CA ARG A 58 -3.34 -21.97 15.90
C ARG A 58 -1.97 -21.41 16.26
N GLN A 59 -1.20 -21.00 15.27
CA GLN A 59 0.13 -20.42 15.47
C GLN A 59 0.02 -18.92 15.77
N THR A 60 1.11 -18.32 16.19
CA THR A 60 1.19 -16.88 16.29
C THR A 60 1.20 -16.29 14.88
N PRO A 61 0.33 -15.33 14.55
CA PRO A 61 0.29 -14.75 13.22
C PRO A 61 1.66 -14.18 12.81
N TRP A 62 2.11 -14.53 11.62
CA TRP A 62 3.41 -14.17 11.05
C TRP A 62 3.63 -12.64 11.01
N PHE A 63 2.56 -11.89 10.75
CA PHE A 63 2.60 -10.44 10.64
C PHE A 63 2.81 -9.70 11.98
N LYS A 64 2.72 -10.39 13.11
CA LYS A 64 3.05 -9.79 14.42
C LYS A 64 4.52 -9.42 14.56
N GLN A 65 5.39 -10.02 13.78
CA GLN A 65 6.80 -9.65 13.71
C GLN A 65 7.03 -8.43 12.81
N GLU A 66 6.00 -7.95 12.13
CA GLU A 66 6.02 -6.83 11.21
C GLU A 66 7.21 -6.87 10.22
N PRO A 67 7.38 -8.00 9.49
CA PRO A 67 8.51 -8.17 8.58
C PRO A 67 8.40 -7.23 7.38
N ALA A 68 9.54 -6.90 6.78
CA ALA A 68 9.55 -6.20 5.50
C ALA A 68 8.98 -7.10 4.39
N GLY A 69 8.23 -6.50 3.48
CA GLY A 69 7.63 -7.14 2.32
C GLY A 69 8.19 -6.65 1.00
N MET A 70 7.99 -7.47 -0.03
CA MET A 70 8.28 -7.12 -1.42
C MET A 70 7.03 -7.30 -2.27
N ARG A 71 6.62 -6.27 -2.98
CA ARG A 71 5.53 -6.32 -3.95
C ARG A 71 6.06 -6.80 -5.30
N LEU A 72 5.46 -7.85 -5.82
CA LEU A 72 5.84 -8.50 -7.07
C LEU A 72 4.65 -8.57 -8.03
N VAL A 73 4.91 -8.58 -9.33
CA VAL A 73 3.87 -8.89 -10.32
C VAL A 73 3.66 -10.40 -10.36
N TYR A 74 2.41 -10.85 -10.24
CA TYR A 74 2.08 -12.27 -10.33
C TYR A 74 2.42 -12.84 -11.70
N SER A 75 3.00 -14.03 -11.72
CA SER A 75 3.25 -14.79 -12.94
C SER A 75 3.13 -16.28 -12.71
N ASP A 76 2.31 -16.95 -13.51
CA ASP A 76 2.19 -18.41 -13.53
C ASP A 76 3.26 -19.08 -14.41
N ALA A 77 4.02 -18.30 -15.16
CA ALA A 77 5.09 -18.78 -16.04
C ALA A 77 6.43 -19.03 -15.33
N GLN A 78 6.63 -18.52 -14.11
CA GLN A 78 7.88 -18.71 -13.36
C GLN A 78 8.15 -20.19 -13.08
N THR A 79 9.35 -20.65 -13.31
CA THR A 79 9.79 -21.99 -12.94
C THR A 79 10.12 -22.07 -11.43
N PRO A 80 10.08 -23.27 -10.80
CA PRO A 80 10.49 -23.41 -9.40
C PRO A 80 11.92 -22.91 -9.14
N ALA A 81 12.85 -23.09 -10.09
CA ALA A 81 14.22 -22.60 -9.96
C ALA A 81 14.30 -21.05 -9.94
N GLN A 82 13.46 -20.36 -10.74
CA GLN A 82 13.38 -18.89 -10.71
C GLN A 82 12.77 -18.39 -9.39
N VAL A 83 11.72 -19.05 -8.89
CA VAL A 83 11.14 -18.74 -7.58
C VAL A 83 12.18 -18.93 -6.47
N HIS A 84 12.89 -20.08 -6.47
CA HIS A 84 13.95 -20.34 -5.51
C HIS A 84 15.04 -19.26 -5.54
N ALA A 85 15.58 -18.92 -6.73
CA ALA A 85 16.61 -17.91 -6.86
C ALA A 85 16.15 -16.54 -6.32
N ARG A 86 14.93 -16.11 -6.70
CA ARG A 86 14.38 -14.83 -6.24
C ARG A 86 14.11 -14.83 -4.73
N ALA A 87 13.58 -15.92 -4.19
CA ALA A 87 13.34 -16.06 -2.76
C ALA A 87 14.64 -15.99 -1.94
N GLN A 88 15.74 -16.60 -2.43
CA GLN A 88 17.04 -16.51 -1.75
C GLN A 88 17.56 -15.06 -1.73
N GLU A 89 17.39 -14.31 -2.83
CA GLU A 89 17.74 -12.89 -2.90
C GLU A 89 16.96 -12.05 -1.90
N LEU A 90 15.65 -12.26 -1.81
CA LEU A 90 14.78 -11.54 -0.88
C LEU A 90 15.11 -11.88 0.58
N LYS A 91 15.38 -13.14 0.89
CA LYS A 91 15.83 -13.56 2.23
C LYS A 91 17.20 -12.99 2.59
N GLU A 92 18.14 -12.91 1.64
CA GLU A 92 19.43 -12.25 1.84
C GLU A 92 19.25 -10.78 2.22
N LEU A 93 18.29 -10.10 1.59
CA LEU A 93 17.94 -8.73 1.89
C LEU A 93 17.29 -8.57 3.28
N GLY A 94 16.59 -9.58 3.77
CA GLY A 94 15.83 -9.56 5.03
C GLY A 94 14.32 -9.40 4.85
N VAL A 95 13.82 -9.68 3.62
CA VAL A 95 12.38 -9.69 3.31
C VAL A 95 11.76 -10.98 3.83
N GLY A 96 10.62 -10.88 4.52
CA GLY A 96 9.91 -12.02 5.14
C GLY A 96 8.62 -12.42 4.43
N TRP A 97 8.10 -11.59 3.52
CA TRP A 97 6.88 -11.89 2.78
C TRP A 97 6.85 -11.22 1.42
N VAL A 98 6.05 -11.78 0.52
CA VAL A 98 5.80 -11.22 -0.82
C VAL A 98 4.33 -10.88 -0.99
N LEU A 99 4.03 -9.82 -1.74
CA LEU A 99 2.67 -9.41 -2.09
C LEU A 99 2.52 -9.39 -3.60
N PHE A 100 1.72 -10.30 -4.14
CA PHE A 100 1.47 -10.37 -5.57
C PHE A 100 0.38 -9.41 -6.02
N ASN A 101 0.70 -8.64 -7.06
CA ASN A 101 -0.25 -7.81 -7.79
C ASN A 101 -0.75 -8.52 -9.04
N ASP A 102 -1.96 -8.11 -9.47
CA ASP A 102 -2.61 -8.58 -10.69
C ASP A 102 -2.83 -10.10 -10.69
N VAL A 103 -3.16 -10.66 -9.51
CA VAL A 103 -3.49 -12.08 -9.37
C VAL A 103 -4.82 -12.36 -10.07
N PRO A 104 -4.86 -13.22 -11.10
CA PRO A 104 -6.12 -13.56 -11.75
C PRO A 104 -7.03 -14.30 -10.78
N PHE A 105 -8.28 -13.87 -10.67
CA PHE A 105 -9.21 -14.55 -9.78
C PHE A 105 -9.45 -16.00 -10.23
N PRO A 106 -9.34 -17.00 -9.33
CA PRO A 106 -9.39 -18.42 -9.68
C PRO A 106 -10.83 -18.94 -9.84
N TYR A 107 -11.51 -18.58 -10.95
CA TYR A 107 -12.89 -19.01 -11.23
C TYR A 107 -13.05 -20.53 -11.44
N THR A 108 -12.01 -21.23 -11.81
CA THR A 108 -12.03 -22.67 -12.08
C THR A 108 -11.15 -23.42 -11.12
N GLU A 109 -11.44 -24.72 -10.93
CA GLU A 109 -10.59 -25.59 -10.10
C GLU A 109 -9.15 -25.67 -10.59
N SER A 110 -8.93 -25.65 -11.90
CA SER A 110 -7.57 -25.58 -12.48
C SER A 110 -6.83 -24.33 -12.07
N LEU A 111 -7.48 -23.16 -12.13
CA LEU A 111 -6.86 -21.89 -11.70
C LEU A 111 -6.60 -21.87 -10.19
N ARG A 112 -7.50 -22.44 -9.37
CA ARG A 112 -7.27 -22.60 -7.93
C ARG A 112 -6.05 -23.46 -7.63
N GLN A 113 -5.89 -24.58 -8.34
CA GLN A 113 -4.72 -25.44 -8.19
C GLN A 113 -3.44 -24.74 -8.62
N THR A 114 -3.46 -23.98 -9.73
CA THR A 114 -2.32 -23.19 -10.20
C THR A 114 -1.91 -22.16 -9.15
N LEU A 115 -2.85 -21.38 -8.63
CA LEU A 115 -2.58 -20.37 -7.59
C LEU A 115 -2.00 -21.01 -6.33
N ARG A 116 -2.61 -22.12 -5.86
CA ARG A 116 -2.09 -22.88 -4.69
C ARG A 116 -0.66 -23.36 -4.90
N GLN A 117 -0.36 -23.97 -6.06
CA GLN A 117 1.00 -24.41 -6.37
C GLN A 117 2.00 -23.26 -6.39
N ARG A 118 1.61 -22.07 -6.85
CA ARG A 118 2.45 -20.86 -6.81
C ARG A 118 2.72 -20.42 -5.38
N ILE A 119 1.69 -20.35 -4.55
CA ILE A 119 1.82 -19.99 -3.14
C ILE A 119 2.72 -21.01 -2.41
N ASP A 120 2.49 -22.30 -2.63
CA ASP A 120 3.26 -23.37 -2.00
C ASP A 120 4.76 -23.28 -2.33
N LEU A 121 5.15 -22.90 -3.56
CA LEU A 121 6.57 -22.70 -3.93
C LEU A 121 7.26 -21.62 -3.09
N TRP A 122 6.56 -20.53 -2.76
CA TRP A 122 7.11 -19.47 -1.91
C TRP A 122 7.11 -19.85 -0.44
N HIS A 123 6.11 -20.60 0.01
CA HIS A 123 6.07 -21.18 1.36
C HIS A 123 7.20 -22.19 1.60
N GLU A 124 7.56 -23.00 0.60
CA GLU A 124 8.70 -23.91 0.67
C GLU A 124 10.02 -23.16 0.89
N GLU A 125 10.09 -21.91 0.41
CA GLU A 125 11.20 -20.99 0.66
C GLU A 125 11.12 -20.26 2.01
N GLY A 126 10.04 -20.41 2.77
CA GLY A 126 9.84 -19.80 4.09
C GLY A 126 9.38 -18.33 4.04
N LEU A 127 8.83 -17.88 2.93
CA LEU A 127 8.23 -16.56 2.79
C LEU A 127 6.71 -16.64 2.89
N ALA A 128 6.09 -15.72 3.63
CA ALA A 128 4.64 -15.58 3.61
C ALA A 128 4.18 -14.94 2.29
N VAL A 129 2.95 -15.26 1.86
CA VAL A 129 2.43 -14.86 0.54
C VAL A 129 1.15 -14.08 0.67
N GLY A 130 1.16 -12.84 0.22
CA GLY A 130 -0.03 -12.01 0.01
C GLY A 130 -0.47 -12.02 -1.45
N VAL A 131 -1.77 -11.83 -1.67
CA VAL A 131 -2.39 -11.67 -2.98
C VAL A 131 -3.33 -10.49 -2.98
N ASP A 132 -3.57 -9.88 -4.13
CA ASP A 132 -4.52 -8.78 -4.26
C ASP A 132 -5.93 -9.26 -4.65
N LEU A 133 -6.94 -8.50 -4.25
CA LEU A 133 -8.34 -8.65 -4.64
C LEU A 133 -8.93 -7.26 -4.89
N ASP A 134 -9.32 -6.98 -6.14
CA ASP A 134 -10.14 -5.80 -6.42
C ASP A 134 -11.54 -6.01 -5.83
N VAL A 135 -11.86 -5.27 -4.77
CA VAL A 135 -13.18 -5.37 -4.12
C VAL A 135 -14.20 -4.41 -4.70
N ALA A 136 -13.79 -3.46 -5.55
CA ALA A 136 -14.68 -2.46 -6.10
C ALA A 136 -15.20 -2.81 -7.49
N SER A 137 -14.44 -3.59 -8.28
CA SER A 137 -14.80 -3.85 -9.67
C SER A 137 -14.47 -5.27 -10.13
N THR A 138 -15.07 -5.68 -11.24
CA THR A 138 -14.70 -6.90 -11.95
C THR A 138 -14.39 -6.61 -13.41
N PRO A 139 -13.49 -7.38 -14.07
CA PRO A 139 -13.27 -7.26 -15.51
C PRO A 139 -14.56 -7.48 -16.31
N ALA A 140 -14.61 -6.96 -17.52
CA ALA A 140 -15.75 -7.17 -18.43
C ALA A 140 -15.91 -8.65 -18.85
N GLU A 141 -14.84 -9.42 -18.75
CA GLU A 141 -14.76 -10.85 -19.02
C GLU A 141 -15.19 -11.73 -17.83
N ASP A 142 -15.45 -11.11 -16.68
CA ASP A 142 -15.98 -11.81 -15.49
C ASP A 142 -17.27 -12.55 -15.84
N PRO A 143 -17.47 -13.80 -15.38
CA PRO A 143 -18.69 -14.54 -15.61
C PRO A 143 -19.97 -13.77 -15.25
N TRP A 144 -19.94 -12.97 -14.19
CA TRP A 144 -21.10 -12.14 -13.81
C TRP A 144 -21.39 -11.05 -14.83
N ALA A 145 -20.35 -10.38 -15.36
CA ALA A 145 -20.48 -9.34 -16.38
C ALA A 145 -21.01 -9.95 -17.70
N LEU A 146 -20.48 -11.09 -18.10
CA LEU A 146 -20.93 -11.80 -19.30
C LEU A 146 -22.40 -12.22 -19.23
N GLU A 147 -22.86 -12.72 -18.08
CA GLU A 147 -24.27 -13.05 -17.88
C GLU A 147 -25.16 -11.79 -17.80
N ALA A 148 -24.68 -10.71 -17.17
CA ALA A 148 -25.41 -9.44 -17.13
C ALA A 148 -25.67 -8.88 -18.54
N ILE A 149 -24.70 -8.96 -19.46
CA ILE A 149 -24.86 -8.59 -20.88
C ILE A 149 -25.89 -9.48 -21.58
N GLN A 150 -26.03 -10.74 -21.16
CA GLN A 150 -27.03 -11.65 -21.70
C GLN A 150 -28.47 -11.34 -21.24
N GLY A 151 -28.63 -10.39 -20.33
CA GLY A 151 -29.94 -9.97 -19.82
C GLY A 151 -30.34 -10.62 -18.48
N ASN A 152 -29.40 -11.30 -17.80
CA ASN A 152 -29.66 -11.84 -16.46
C ASN A 152 -29.78 -10.69 -15.46
N SER A 153 -31.01 -10.40 -15.02
CA SER A 153 -31.32 -9.28 -14.14
C SER A 153 -30.66 -9.41 -12.76
N ALA A 154 -30.49 -10.62 -12.24
CA ALA A 154 -29.80 -10.83 -10.96
C ALA A 154 -28.32 -10.47 -11.06
N MET A 155 -27.69 -10.72 -12.21
CA MET A 155 -26.30 -10.31 -12.46
C MET A 155 -26.19 -8.81 -12.72
N GLN A 156 -27.14 -8.20 -13.40
CA GLN A 156 -27.19 -6.75 -13.60
C GLN A 156 -27.27 -5.99 -12.29
N GLN A 157 -28.02 -6.48 -11.30
CA GLN A 157 -28.14 -5.88 -9.96
C GLN A 157 -26.86 -5.93 -9.12
N ARG A 158 -25.83 -6.62 -9.57
CA ARG A 158 -24.51 -6.62 -8.92
C ARG A 158 -23.67 -5.42 -9.30
N TYR A 159 -24.02 -4.74 -10.40
CA TYR A 159 -23.24 -3.67 -10.98
C TYR A 159 -23.95 -2.32 -10.87
N TRP A 160 -23.13 -1.29 -10.78
CA TRP A 160 -23.63 0.07 -10.80
C TRP A 160 -24.04 0.46 -12.22
N MET A 161 -25.34 0.36 -12.50
CA MET A 161 -25.92 0.61 -13.82
C MET A 161 -26.98 1.69 -13.77
N ILE A 162 -27.11 2.46 -14.86
CA ILE A 162 -28.15 3.45 -15.09
C ILE A 162 -28.82 3.23 -16.47
N SER A 163 -30.11 3.56 -16.56
CA SER A 163 -30.84 3.53 -17.82
C SER A 163 -30.88 4.88 -18.53
N ASP A 164 -30.79 5.99 -17.79
CA ASP A 164 -30.81 7.34 -18.34
C ASP A 164 -29.40 7.95 -18.40
N PRO A 165 -28.83 8.21 -19.60
CA PRO A 165 -27.50 8.80 -19.74
C PRO A 165 -27.38 10.21 -19.11
N LYS A 166 -28.50 10.93 -18.92
CA LYS A 166 -28.48 12.23 -18.24
C LYS A 166 -28.01 12.15 -16.80
N LEU A 167 -28.17 10.98 -16.17
CA LEU A 167 -27.67 10.73 -14.82
C LEU A 167 -26.15 10.58 -14.79
N ALA A 168 -25.50 10.20 -15.89
CA ALA A 168 -24.04 10.03 -15.95
C ALA A 168 -23.28 11.27 -15.52
N SER A 169 -23.74 12.47 -15.94
CA SER A 169 -23.12 13.75 -15.58
C SER A 169 -23.15 14.08 -14.08
N LEU A 170 -24.08 13.48 -13.34
CA LEU A 170 -24.18 13.66 -11.87
C LEU A 170 -23.11 12.86 -11.10
N PHE A 171 -22.57 11.81 -11.73
CA PHE A 171 -21.67 10.86 -11.08
C PHE A 171 -20.21 10.95 -11.53
N SER A 172 -19.94 11.61 -12.66
CA SER A 172 -18.59 11.82 -13.21
C SER A 172 -18.30 13.31 -13.44
N PRO A 173 -18.18 14.11 -12.38
CA PRO A 173 -18.00 15.55 -12.51
C PRO A 173 -16.66 15.97 -13.12
N PHE A 174 -15.67 15.07 -13.21
CA PHE A 174 -14.30 15.39 -13.63
C PHE A 174 -13.95 14.99 -15.07
N SER A 175 -14.82 14.27 -15.77
CA SER A 175 -14.56 13.87 -17.17
C SER A 175 -15.24 14.84 -18.13
N LYS A 176 -14.56 15.93 -18.49
CA LYS A 176 -15.05 16.93 -19.46
C LYS A 176 -14.97 16.47 -20.92
N GLU A 177 -14.25 15.38 -21.20
CA GLU A 177 -13.90 14.99 -22.57
C GLU A 177 -14.57 13.72 -23.08
N LYS A 178 -15.21 12.93 -22.22
CA LYS A 178 -15.93 11.71 -22.63
C LYS A 178 -17.44 11.97 -22.67
N GLU A 179 -18.07 11.73 -23.79
CA GLU A 179 -19.51 11.97 -24.05
C GLU A 179 -20.44 11.34 -23.00
N ASN A 180 -20.01 10.25 -22.35
CA ASN A 180 -20.73 9.55 -21.27
C ASN A 180 -19.90 9.39 -19.97
N GLY A 181 -18.77 10.13 -19.81
CA GLY A 181 -17.86 9.97 -18.67
C GLY A 181 -17.31 8.54 -18.58
N ASP A 182 -17.30 7.99 -17.37
CA ASP A 182 -16.83 6.63 -17.11
C ASP A 182 -17.90 5.56 -17.39
N PHE A 183 -19.03 5.93 -17.98
CA PHE A 183 -20.10 4.99 -18.31
C PHE A 183 -19.93 4.36 -19.69
N LEU A 184 -19.95 3.02 -19.73
CA LEU A 184 -19.99 2.24 -20.94
C LEU A 184 -21.44 1.88 -21.29
N ARG A 185 -21.88 2.19 -22.51
CA ARG A 185 -23.18 1.77 -23.01
C ARG A 185 -23.14 0.29 -23.40
N LEU A 186 -24.08 -0.46 -22.87
CA LEU A 186 -24.31 -1.86 -23.18
C LEU A 186 -25.49 -1.97 -24.16
N GLU A 187 -25.17 -2.00 -25.46
CA GLU A 187 -26.16 -1.92 -26.54
C GLU A 187 -27.26 -3.01 -26.45
N LYS A 188 -26.88 -4.23 -26.06
CA LYS A 188 -27.78 -5.37 -26.01
C LYS A 188 -28.91 -5.22 -24.98
N ILE A 189 -28.63 -4.55 -23.86
CA ILE A 189 -29.57 -4.37 -22.75
C ILE A 189 -30.04 -2.92 -22.59
N GLN A 190 -29.55 -2.01 -23.46
CA GLN A 190 -29.86 -0.58 -23.45
C GLN A 190 -29.65 0.10 -22.09
N GLN A 191 -28.56 -0.29 -21.37
CA GLN A 191 -28.15 0.27 -20.09
C GLN A 191 -26.72 0.79 -20.17
N TYR A 192 -26.34 1.58 -19.17
CA TYR A 192 -24.99 2.11 -19.01
C TYR A 192 -24.42 1.55 -17.72
N VAL A 193 -23.24 0.89 -17.78
CA VAL A 193 -22.48 0.42 -16.62
C VAL A 193 -21.39 1.42 -16.29
N TYR A 194 -21.21 1.73 -15.00
CA TYR A 194 -20.10 2.54 -14.54
C TYR A 194 -18.81 1.72 -14.56
N ARG A 195 -17.77 2.24 -15.21
CA ARG A 195 -16.44 1.65 -15.21
C ARG A 195 -15.57 2.30 -14.16
N HIS A 196 -14.83 1.49 -13.44
CA HIS A 196 -13.82 1.99 -12.51
C HIS A 196 -12.75 2.76 -13.31
N PRO A 197 -12.45 4.04 -12.96
CA PRO A 197 -11.59 4.89 -13.79
C PRO A 197 -10.18 4.33 -14.03
N GLN A 198 -9.66 3.56 -13.08
CA GLN A 198 -8.29 3.04 -13.10
C GLN A 198 -8.21 1.66 -13.78
N THR A 199 -9.11 0.75 -13.41
CA THR A 199 -9.05 -0.63 -13.88
C THR A 199 -9.83 -0.84 -15.16
N GLY A 200 -10.74 0.08 -15.51
CA GLY A 200 -11.72 -0.12 -16.59
C GLY A 200 -12.77 -1.18 -16.28
N GLY A 201 -12.65 -1.88 -15.15
CA GLY A 201 -13.60 -2.91 -14.69
C GLY A 201 -14.97 -2.32 -14.37
N TRP A 202 -15.99 -3.17 -14.36
CA TRP A 202 -17.35 -2.77 -14.03
C TRP A 202 -17.51 -2.62 -12.53
N LEU A 203 -17.95 -1.44 -12.08
CA LEU A 203 -18.11 -1.14 -10.66
C LEU A 203 -19.24 -1.96 -10.04
N LEU A 204 -18.94 -2.61 -8.90
CA LEU A 204 -19.88 -3.38 -8.11
C LEU A 204 -20.80 -2.45 -7.31
N ASP A 205 -22.06 -2.83 -7.15
CA ASP A 205 -23.04 -2.08 -6.35
C ASP A 205 -23.24 -2.72 -4.98
N TYR A 206 -22.46 -2.28 -4.01
CA TYR A 206 -22.56 -2.73 -2.61
C TYR A 206 -23.85 -2.30 -1.88
N LYS A 207 -24.74 -1.55 -2.52
CA LYS A 207 -26.11 -1.36 -1.99
C LYS A 207 -26.91 -2.65 -2.02
N ASN A 208 -26.50 -3.59 -2.86
CA ASN A 208 -27.01 -4.95 -2.88
C ASN A 208 -26.21 -5.83 -1.90
N PRO A 209 -26.80 -6.30 -0.77
CA PRO A 209 -26.09 -7.10 0.24
C PRO A 209 -25.52 -8.41 -0.34
N GLN A 210 -26.08 -8.93 -1.42
CA GLN A 210 -25.55 -10.13 -2.09
C GLN A 210 -24.16 -9.89 -2.68
N VAL A 211 -23.82 -8.65 -3.07
CA VAL A 211 -22.48 -8.31 -3.57
C VAL A 211 -21.44 -8.49 -2.46
N LEU A 212 -21.73 -8.03 -1.24
CA LEU A 212 -20.84 -8.26 -0.09
C LEU A 212 -20.63 -9.76 0.16
N ALA A 213 -21.72 -10.55 0.20
CA ALA A 213 -21.63 -12.00 0.44
C ALA A 213 -20.75 -12.70 -0.61
N LEU A 214 -20.97 -12.38 -1.90
CA LEU A 214 -20.21 -12.94 -3.01
C LEU A 214 -18.72 -12.52 -3.00
N MET A 215 -18.44 -11.28 -2.62
CA MET A 215 -17.06 -10.82 -2.52
C MET A 215 -16.34 -11.39 -1.30
N LEU A 216 -17.05 -11.63 -0.20
CA LEU A 216 -16.53 -12.39 0.94
C LEU A 216 -16.26 -13.87 0.56
N GLU A 217 -17.09 -14.47 -0.27
CA GLU A 217 -16.81 -15.81 -0.81
C GLU A 217 -15.54 -15.81 -1.66
N ARG A 218 -15.36 -14.84 -2.57
CA ARG A 218 -14.12 -14.66 -3.35
C ARG A 218 -12.89 -14.48 -2.45
N PHE A 219 -13.00 -13.67 -1.42
CA PHE A 219 -11.95 -13.50 -0.42
C PHE A 219 -11.60 -14.84 0.24
N CYS A 220 -12.60 -15.61 0.68
CA CYS A 220 -12.39 -16.92 1.31
C CYS A 220 -11.75 -17.94 0.35
N GLU A 221 -12.01 -17.87 -0.94
CA GLU A 221 -11.36 -18.72 -1.94
C GLU A 221 -9.85 -18.45 -2.04
N LEU A 222 -9.43 -17.19 -2.03
CA LEU A 222 -8.01 -16.82 -2.02
C LEU A 222 -7.31 -17.33 -0.74
N VAL A 223 -7.92 -17.11 0.42
CA VAL A 223 -7.42 -17.62 1.70
C VAL A 223 -7.34 -19.14 1.73
N SER A 224 -8.32 -19.82 1.13
CA SER A 224 -8.33 -21.29 1.03
C SER A 224 -7.33 -21.83 0.01
N SER A 225 -6.81 -20.97 -0.87
CA SER A 225 -5.69 -21.28 -1.76
C SER A 225 -4.32 -21.19 -1.05
N GLY A 226 -4.28 -20.73 0.21
CA GLY A 226 -3.07 -20.66 1.02
C GLY A 226 -2.52 -19.24 1.22
N ALA A 227 -3.22 -18.19 0.75
CA ALA A 227 -2.77 -16.82 0.95
C ALA A 227 -2.70 -16.45 2.44
N ASP A 228 -1.56 -15.91 2.87
CA ASP A 228 -1.31 -15.42 4.24
C ASP A 228 -1.77 -13.96 4.41
N ALA A 229 -1.84 -13.21 3.31
CA ALA A 229 -2.41 -11.87 3.29
C ALA A 229 -3.32 -11.70 2.07
N VAL A 230 -4.37 -10.89 2.21
CA VAL A 230 -5.21 -10.46 1.08
C VAL A 230 -5.31 -8.94 1.10
N GLU A 231 -4.76 -8.31 0.07
CA GLU A 231 -4.90 -6.88 -0.16
C GLU A 231 -6.23 -6.57 -0.83
N LEU A 232 -7.10 -5.88 -0.13
CA LEU A 232 -8.38 -5.40 -0.64
C LEU A 232 -8.15 -4.06 -1.35
N LYS A 233 -8.03 -4.08 -2.67
CA LYS A 233 -7.79 -2.89 -3.48
C LYS A 233 -9.04 -2.06 -3.72
N HIS A 234 -8.86 -0.77 -3.89
CA HIS A 234 -9.90 0.20 -4.25
C HIS A 234 -11.04 0.32 -3.23
N LEU A 235 -10.72 0.24 -1.92
CA LEU A 235 -11.73 0.37 -0.86
C LEU A 235 -12.59 1.63 -1.00
N ASP A 236 -11.99 2.76 -1.36
CA ASP A 236 -12.65 4.06 -1.58
C ASP A 236 -13.68 4.02 -2.71
N SER A 237 -13.60 3.07 -3.62
CA SER A 237 -14.52 2.87 -4.73
C SER A 237 -15.65 1.87 -4.47
N MET A 238 -15.67 1.19 -3.30
CA MET A 238 -16.73 0.21 -2.96
C MET A 238 -18.13 0.83 -2.86
N TRP A 239 -18.23 2.12 -2.58
CA TRP A 239 -19.51 2.81 -2.45
C TRP A 239 -19.56 4.04 -3.33
N LYS A 240 -20.70 4.28 -4.00
CA LYS A 240 -20.87 5.44 -4.87
C LYS A 240 -22.27 6.04 -4.75
N GLU A 241 -22.29 7.37 -4.68
CA GLU A 241 -23.50 8.19 -4.68
C GLU A 241 -23.33 9.41 -5.60
N CYS A 242 -24.43 10.13 -5.86
CA CYS A 242 -24.41 11.33 -6.71
C CYS A 242 -23.48 12.44 -6.19
N LYS A 243 -23.26 12.50 -4.88
CA LYS A 243 -22.37 13.49 -4.27
C LYS A 243 -21.00 12.86 -4.09
N ALA A 244 -20.03 13.33 -4.85
CA ALA A 244 -18.67 12.83 -4.76
C ALA A 244 -18.10 13.02 -3.34
N GLN A 245 -17.57 11.94 -2.78
CA GLN A 245 -16.79 11.91 -1.53
C GLN A 245 -15.56 11.05 -1.76
N ARG A 246 -14.46 11.34 -1.06
CA ARG A 246 -13.26 10.50 -1.12
C ARG A 246 -13.48 9.15 -0.44
N LEU A 247 -14.05 9.19 0.75
CA LEU A 247 -14.42 8.00 1.51
C LEU A 247 -15.87 8.12 1.99
N TYR A 248 -16.73 7.23 1.55
CA TYR A 248 -18.12 7.17 2.01
C TYR A 248 -18.22 6.50 3.38
N PRO A 249 -19.17 6.91 4.23
CA PRO A 249 -19.31 6.38 5.60
C PRO A 249 -19.52 4.86 5.69
N GLN A 250 -20.01 4.23 4.62
CA GLN A 250 -20.24 2.79 4.53
C GLN A 250 -18.95 1.98 4.36
N VAL A 251 -17.92 2.57 3.74
CA VAL A 251 -16.69 1.86 3.39
C VAL A 251 -15.94 1.32 4.62
N PRO A 252 -15.76 2.09 5.72
CA PRO A 252 -15.15 1.56 6.94
C PRO A 252 -15.88 0.35 7.54
N ASP A 253 -17.22 0.34 7.49
CA ASP A 253 -18.01 -0.79 7.99
C ASP A 253 -17.91 -2.00 7.05
N LEU A 254 -17.88 -1.81 5.72
CA LEU A 254 -17.63 -2.88 4.76
C LEU A 254 -16.23 -3.48 4.95
N PHE A 255 -15.20 -2.65 5.13
CA PHE A 255 -13.84 -3.13 5.43
C PHE A 255 -13.78 -3.91 6.74
N ALA A 256 -14.46 -3.44 7.79
CA ALA A 256 -14.55 -4.15 9.07
C ALA A 256 -15.20 -5.53 8.92
N LEU A 257 -16.19 -5.68 8.04
CA LEU A 257 -16.82 -6.98 7.75
C LEU A 257 -15.86 -7.95 7.04
N PHE A 258 -15.05 -7.48 6.08
CA PHE A 258 -13.98 -8.30 5.47
C PHE A 258 -12.94 -8.72 6.50
N ALA A 259 -12.49 -7.79 7.34
CA ALA A 259 -11.51 -8.05 8.37
C ALA A 259 -12.03 -9.06 9.41
N ALA A 260 -13.29 -8.94 9.82
CA ALA A 260 -13.93 -9.89 10.73
C ALA A 260 -14.10 -11.29 10.06
N ALA A 261 -14.49 -11.32 8.78
CA ALA A 261 -14.56 -12.58 8.03
C ALA A 261 -13.20 -13.29 7.98
N GLY A 262 -12.11 -12.55 7.76
CA GLY A 262 -10.75 -13.09 7.86
C GLY A 262 -10.50 -13.76 9.21
N LYS A 263 -10.82 -13.10 10.33
CA LYS A 263 -10.65 -13.67 11.68
C LYS A 263 -11.52 -14.89 11.95
N LEU A 264 -12.69 -14.96 11.34
CA LEU A 264 -13.58 -16.11 11.48
C LEU A 264 -13.08 -17.33 10.68
N VAL A 265 -12.70 -17.10 9.41
CA VAL A 265 -12.33 -18.17 8.48
C VAL A 265 -10.86 -18.57 8.62
N CYS A 266 -9.96 -17.60 8.73
CA CYS A 266 -8.51 -17.80 8.83
C CYS A 266 -7.88 -16.75 9.77
N PRO A 267 -7.76 -17.01 11.07
CA PRO A 267 -7.22 -16.06 12.05
C PRO A 267 -5.81 -15.54 11.75
N GLU A 268 -5.02 -16.28 10.99
CA GLU A 268 -3.65 -15.92 10.61
C GLU A 268 -3.57 -15.07 9.35
N VAL A 269 -4.69 -14.87 8.63
CA VAL A 269 -4.66 -14.00 7.45
C VAL A 269 -4.54 -12.55 7.86
N LEU A 270 -3.64 -11.83 7.21
CA LEU A 270 -3.59 -10.38 7.25
C LEU A 270 -4.57 -9.83 6.20
N VAL A 271 -5.67 -9.21 6.66
CA VAL A 271 -6.55 -8.46 5.77
C VAL A 271 -6.00 -7.06 5.63
N LEU A 272 -5.50 -6.75 4.45
CA LEU A 272 -4.80 -5.50 4.15
C LEU A 272 -5.70 -4.57 3.34
N GLY A 273 -6.08 -3.45 3.92
CA GLY A 273 -6.89 -2.45 3.22
C GLY A 273 -6.02 -1.50 2.40
N HIS A 274 -6.40 -1.30 1.12
CA HIS A 274 -5.76 -0.33 0.25
C HIS A 274 -6.79 0.70 -0.21
N SER A 275 -6.55 1.95 0.18
CA SER A 275 -7.29 3.13 -0.24
C SER A 275 -6.31 4.23 -0.62
N GLU A 276 -6.65 5.01 -1.64
CA GLU A 276 -5.90 6.21 -2.02
C GLU A 276 -6.26 7.44 -1.16
N ALA A 277 -6.99 7.21 -0.10
CA ALA A 277 -7.38 8.24 0.86
C ALA A 277 -6.18 8.81 1.63
N GLY A 278 -6.31 10.06 2.09
CA GLY A 278 -5.28 10.69 2.94
C GLY A 278 -5.29 10.16 4.38
N ALA A 279 -4.32 10.60 5.18
CA ALA A 279 -4.09 10.12 6.57
C ALA A 279 -5.34 10.17 7.46
N LYS A 280 -6.17 11.20 7.34
CA LYS A 280 -7.42 11.32 8.09
C LYS A 280 -8.42 10.21 7.78
N ASP A 281 -8.54 9.83 6.52
CA ASP A 281 -9.46 8.77 6.09
C ASP A 281 -8.92 7.39 6.49
N LEU A 282 -7.58 7.19 6.39
CA LEU A 282 -6.92 5.98 6.91
C LEU A 282 -7.15 5.81 8.41
N GLN A 283 -7.14 6.90 9.18
CA GLN A 283 -7.47 6.87 10.61
C GLN A 283 -8.93 6.39 10.83
N ILE A 284 -9.89 6.86 10.03
CA ILE A 284 -11.29 6.41 10.12
C ILE A 284 -11.40 4.90 9.82
N LEU A 285 -10.71 4.42 8.79
CA LEU A 285 -10.64 2.99 8.46
C LEU A 285 -10.06 2.18 9.63
N SER A 286 -8.95 2.64 10.22
CA SER A 286 -8.28 1.95 11.32
C SER A 286 -9.12 1.87 12.60
N GLN A 287 -9.92 2.89 12.89
CA GLN A 287 -10.80 2.92 14.07
C GLN A 287 -11.96 1.93 13.98
N ARG A 288 -12.37 1.56 12.76
CA ARG A 288 -13.49 0.62 12.53
C ARG A 288 -13.01 -0.81 12.35
N ALA A 289 -11.78 -1.00 11.88
CA ALA A 289 -11.23 -2.32 11.65
C ALA A 289 -10.90 -3.03 12.98
N PRO A 290 -11.17 -4.34 13.10
CA PRO A 290 -10.71 -5.12 14.24
C PRO A 290 -9.18 -5.14 14.33
N ALA A 291 -8.66 -5.40 15.52
CA ALA A 291 -7.23 -5.54 15.76
C ALA A 291 -6.60 -6.58 14.81
N ALA A 292 -5.34 -6.37 14.46
CA ALA A 292 -4.56 -7.22 13.55
C ALA A 292 -5.09 -7.23 12.08
N THR A 293 -5.53 -6.08 11.60
CA THR A 293 -5.67 -5.75 10.17
C THR A 293 -4.53 -4.85 9.74
N GLY A 294 -4.22 -4.82 8.45
CA GLY A 294 -3.24 -3.91 7.87
C GLY A 294 -3.91 -2.81 7.03
N LEU A 295 -3.24 -1.69 6.91
CA LEU A 295 -3.63 -0.59 6.02
C LEU A 295 -2.40 -0.09 5.25
N ILE A 296 -2.53 0.05 3.94
CA ILE A 296 -1.50 0.68 3.09
C ILE A 296 -1.46 2.17 3.42
N ASP A 297 -0.30 2.64 3.88
CA ASP A 297 -0.05 4.04 4.22
C ASP A 297 0.45 4.84 3.02
N GLY A 298 -0.44 5.16 2.10
CA GLY A 298 -0.14 6.02 0.97
C GLY A 298 0.13 7.48 1.36
N ALA A 299 -0.34 7.93 2.52
CA ALA A 299 -0.18 9.31 2.96
C ALA A 299 1.28 9.63 3.33
N SER A 300 1.95 8.77 4.10
CA SER A 300 3.38 8.94 4.41
C SER A 300 4.24 8.87 3.15
N MET A 301 3.91 8.00 2.18
CA MET A 301 4.56 7.94 0.88
C MET A 301 4.41 9.29 0.13
N VAL A 302 3.19 9.76 -0.08
CA VAL A 302 2.91 11.01 -0.80
C VAL A 302 3.64 12.20 -0.16
N ASN A 303 3.62 12.30 1.17
CA ASN A 303 4.26 13.42 1.86
C ASN A 303 5.79 13.26 2.00
N GLY A 304 6.33 12.06 1.93
CA GLY A 304 7.76 11.84 1.74
C GLY A 304 8.25 12.43 0.41
N TRP A 305 7.57 12.10 -0.67
CA TRP A 305 7.85 12.67 -2.00
C TRP A 305 7.59 14.18 -2.06
N ASN A 306 6.47 14.66 -1.46
CA ASN A 306 6.19 16.09 -1.35
C ASN A 306 7.32 16.83 -0.64
N SER A 307 7.86 16.28 0.44
CA SER A 307 8.95 16.90 1.20
C SER A 307 10.25 17.01 0.39
N LEU A 308 10.55 16.05 -0.48
CA LEU A 308 11.68 16.14 -1.40
C LEU A 308 11.49 17.24 -2.46
N ALA A 309 10.28 17.38 -3.00
CA ALA A 309 9.99 18.39 -4.01
C ALA A 309 9.97 19.82 -3.44
N THR A 310 9.41 19.98 -2.24
CA THR A 310 9.20 21.30 -1.60
C THR A 310 10.31 21.72 -0.67
N ARG A 311 11.13 20.77 -0.18
CA ARG A 311 12.10 20.97 0.92
C ARG A 311 11.45 21.39 2.24
N ASP A 312 10.18 20.98 2.43
CA ASP A 312 9.34 21.29 3.59
C ASP A 312 8.68 20.02 4.12
N THR A 313 8.89 19.72 5.40
CA THR A 313 8.44 18.46 6.01
C THR A 313 7.16 18.62 6.85
N LYS A 314 6.55 19.80 6.90
CA LYS A 314 5.40 20.06 7.78
C LYS A 314 4.17 19.20 7.44
N MET A 315 3.95 18.88 6.18
CA MET A 315 2.84 18.01 5.80
C MET A 315 3.10 16.58 6.28
N LEU A 316 4.33 16.08 6.13
CA LEU A 316 4.75 14.78 6.65
C LEU A 316 4.66 14.72 8.19
N GLN A 317 5.08 15.80 8.88
CA GLN A 317 4.91 15.93 10.34
C GLN A 317 3.43 15.84 10.74
N GLY A 318 2.55 16.52 10.02
CA GLY A 318 1.10 16.51 10.27
C GLY A 318 0.49 15.11 10.13
N ASP A 319 0.88 14.36 9.12
CA ASP A 319 0.37 13.00 8.90
C ASP A 319 0.82 12.05 10.01
N LEU A 320 2.08 12.13 10.46
CA LEU A 320 2.56 11.28 11.55
C LEU A 320 1.74 11.46 12.84
N VAL A 321 1.28 12.68 13.15
CA VAL A 321 0.40 12.93 14.29
C VAL A 321 -0.92 12.17 14.15
N PHE A 322 -1.49 12.07 12.94
CA PHE A 322 -2.72 11.30 12.72
C PHE A 322 -2.50 9.80 12.88
N HIS A 323 -1.36 9.27 12.45
CA HIS A 323 -1.01 7.85 12.63
C HIS A 323 -0.80 7.48 14.10
N ALA A 324 -0.21 8.37 14.89
CA ALA A 324 0.06 8.13 16.31
C ALA A 324 -1.20 8.04 17.18
N LEU A 325 -2.30 8.62 16.75
CA LEU A 325 -3.51 8.84 17.57
C LEU A 325 -4.48 7.65 17.66
N ASN A 326 -4.10 6.39 17.64
CA ASN A 326 -4.96 5.22 17.95
C ASN A 326 -5.17 4.20 16.81
N SER A 327 -4.15 3.79 16.13
CA SER A 327 -4.31 2.68 15.20
C SER A 327 -4.13 1.33 15.89
N SER A 328 -5.19 0.51 15.93
CA SER A 328 -5.08 -0.93 16.18
C SER A 328 -4.64 -1.70 14.92
N ALA A 329 -4.64 -1.04 13.76
CA ALA A 329 -4.23 -1.59 12.49
C ALA A 329 -2.71 -1.44 12.29
N ILE A 330 -2.11 -2.42 11.62
CA ILE A 330 -0.70 -2.39 11.22
C ILE A 330 -0.58 -1.46 10.01
N ALA A 331 0.22 -0.41 10.10
CA ALA A 331 0.54 0.41 8.94
C ALA A 331 1.52 -0.35 8.02
N VAL A 332 1.26 -0.30 6.69
CA VAL A 332 2.16 -0.86 5.68
C VAL A 332 2.65 0.29 4.82
N HIS A 333 3.96 0.53 4.81
CA HIS A 333 4.59 1.73 4.25
C HIS A 333 5.24 1.46 2.89
N PRO A 334 4.53 1.68 1.77
CA PRO A 334 5.13 1.62 0.44
C PRO A 334 5.94 2.89 0.16
N LEU A 335 6.85 2.82 -0.80
CA LEU A 335 7.57 3.97 -1.37
C LEU A 335 7.05 4.37 -2.75
N GLY A 336 6.31 3.48 -3.40
CA GLY A 336 5.60 3.68 -4.65
C GLY A 336 4.23 3.04 -4.60
N ALA A 337 3.37 3.36 -5.55
CA ALA A 337 2.06 2.74 -5.71
C ALA A 337 2.01 1.96 -7.01
N ASP A 338 1.64 0.69 -6.97
CA ASP A 338 1.56 -0.18 -8.15
C ASP A 338 0.58 0.31 -9.22
N GLN A 339 -0.40 1.11 -8.83
CA GLN A 339 -1.39 1.75 -9.71
C GLN A 339 -1.00 3.18 -10.14
N GLY A 340 0.24 3.61 -9.85
CA GLY A 340 0.65 5.01 -9.97
C GLY A 340 0.21 5.85 -8.75
N VAL A 341 0.93 6.91 -8.47
CA VAL A 341 0.72 7.78 -7.30
C VAL A 341 -0.29 8.88 -7.61
N VAL A 342 -1.31 8.99 -6.77
CA VAL A 342 -2.22 10.14 -6.71
C VAL A 342 -1.78 11.06 -5.57
N TRP A 343 -1.68 12.35 -5.85
CA TRP A 343 -1.21 13.34 -4.87
C TRP A 343 -2.31 13.71 -3.86
N ASN A 344 -2.70 12.73 -3.03
CA ASN A 344 -3.72 12.86 -1.98
C ASN A 344 -3.10 13.25 -0.64
N PHE A 345 -2.76 14.51 -0.52
CA PHE A 345 -2.29 15.13 0.72
C PHE A 345 -3.42 15.86 1.46
N ASN A 346 -3.16 16.27 2.69
CA ASN A 346 -4.09 17.06 3.49
C ASN A 346 -4.22 18.49 2.93
N GLU A 347 -5.35 18.80 2.28
CA GLU A 347 -5.59 20.09 1.64
C GLU A 347 -5.63 21.27 2.62
N GLU A 348 -6.12 21.04 3.83
CA GLU A 348 -6.15 22.07 4.88
C GLU A 348 -4.73 22.43 5.31
N ALA A 349 -3.87 21.43 5.50
CA ALA A 349 -2.45 21.65 5.78
C ALA A 349 -1.74 22.40 4.65
N ALA A 350 -2.05 22.09 3.38
CA ALA A 350 -1.54 22.83 2.23
C ALA A 350 -1.98 24.29 2.25
N ARG A 351 -3.27 24.58 2.50
CA ARG A 351 -3.78 25.95 2.62
C ARG A 351 -3.15 26.73 3.78
N MET A 352 -2.88 26.06 4.92
CA MET A 352 -2.15 26.67 6.04
C MET A 352 -0.72 27.08 5.66
N ARG A 353 -0.11 26.41 4.69
CA ARG A 353 1.20 26.76 4.11
C ARG A 353 1.10 27.85 3.02
N GLY A 354 -0.10 28.33 2.72
CA GLY A 354 -0.36 29.29 1.65
C GLY A 354 -0.37 28.66 0.26
N TRP A 355 -0.48 27.32 0.16
CA TRP A 355 -0.55 26.61 -1.11
C TRP A 355 -2.00 26.36 -1.50
N ASP A 356 -2.36 26.69 -2.73
CA ASP A 356 -3.61 26.23 -3.31
C ASP A 356 -3.50 24.73 -3.64
N PRO A 357 -4.42 23.88 -3.15
CA PRO A 357 -4.27 22.43 -3.30
C PRO A 357 -4.20 21.94 -4.75
N ASP A 358 -4.95 22.56 -5.66
CA ASP A 358 -4.96 22.13 -7.07
C ASP A 358 -3.68 22.56 -7.78
N CYS A 359 -3.23 23.81 -7.55
CA CYS A 359 -1.93 24.27 -8.03
C CYS A 359 -0.78 23.45 -7.45
N HIS A 360 -0.90 23.01 -6.21
CA HIS A 360 0.13 22.19 -5.58
C HIS A 360 0.18 20.77 -6.15
N ARG A 361 -0.99 20.15 -6.43
CA ARG A 361 -1.03 18.86 -7.16
C ARG A 361 -0.39 18.99 -8.54
N GLN A 362 -0.72 20.06 -9.26
CA GLN A 362 -0.11 20.35 -10.55
C GLN A 362 1.41 20.46 -10.43
N PHE A 363 1.91 21.23 -9.45
CA PHE A 363 3.35 21.36 -9.20
C PHE A 363 4.01 19.99 -8.95
N LEU A 364 3.41 19.12 -8.13
CA LEU A 364 3.97 17.79 -7.87
C LEU A 364 3.97 16.90 -9.13
N MET A 365 2.91 16.97 -9.94
CA MET A 365 2.87 16.28 -11.23
C MET A 365 3.98 16.78 -12.17
N ASP A 366 4.14 18.09 -12.31
CA ASP A 366 5.20 18.70 -13.13
C ASP A 366 6.58 18.35 -12.59
N PHE A 367 6.73 18.32 -11.25
CA PHE A 367 8.01 17.99 -10.63
C PHE A 367 8.41 16.55 -10.92
N TYR A 368 7.52 15.59 -10.68
CA TYR A 368 7.85 14.16 -10.83
C TYR A 368 7.82 13.67 -12.28
N THR A 369 7.37 14.50 -13.22
CA THR A 369 7.55 14.29 -14.68
C THR A 369 8.74 15.06 -15.26
N GLY A 370 9.51 15.76 -14.45
CA GLY A 370 10.69 16.51 -14.90
C GLY A 370 10.40 17.86 -15.56
N GLN A 371 9.14 18.32 -15.55
CA GLN A 371 8.72 19.56 -16.22
C GLN A 371 8.89 20.81 -15.33
N ALA A 372 8.87 20.66 -14.01
CA ALA A 372 9.07 21.78 -13.09
C ALA A 372 10.53 22.22 -13.04
N LEU A 373 10.74 23.54 -12.90
CA LEU A 373 12.07 24.09 -12.70
C LEU A 373 12.72 23.54 -11.43
N GLY A 374 13.94 23.03 -11.53
CA GLY A 374 14.68 22.43 -10.43
C GLY A 374 14.28 20.99 -10.10
N SER A 375 13.41 20.36 -10.93
CA SER A 375 13.14 18.93 -10.82
C SER A 375 14.36 18.11 -11.22
N PHE A 376 14.59 17.06 -10.45
CA PHE A 376 15.56 16.00 -10.76
C PHE A 376 14.86 14.74 -11.31
N ALA A 377 13.54 14.64 -11.20
CA ALA A 377 12.78 13.42 -11.43
C ALA A 377 12.54 13.12 -12.92
N GLU A 378 12.29 11.84 -13.21
CA GLU A 378 11.89 11.31 -14.50
C GLU A 378 10.72 10.35 -14.30
N GLY A 379 9.54 10.79 -14.66
CA GLY A 379 8.32 10.00 -14.59
C GLY A 379 7.38 10.35 -15.72
N GLU A 380 6.25 9.66 -15.77
CA GLU A 380 5.15 9.98 -16.66
C GLU A 380 3.91 10.34 -15.84
N SER A 381 3.02 11.15 -16.41
CA SER A 381 1.72 11.45 -15.81
C SER A 381 0.58 11.07 -16.73
N ASP A 382 -0.49 10.66 -16.12
CA ASP A 382 -1.81 10.60 -16.74
C ASP A 382 -2.66 11.75 -16.18
N TRP A 383 -2.83 12.78 -16.98
CA TRP A 383 -3.57 13.99 -16.61
C TRP A 383 -5.07 13.73 -16.40
N GLU A 384 -5.64 12.73 -17.08
CA GLU A 384 -7.05 12.38 -16.93
C GLU A 384 -7.34 11.79 -15.54
N SER A 385 -6.45 10.93 -15.06
CA SER A 385 -6.57 10.30 -13.74
C SER A 385 -5.86 11.08 -12.62
N GLY A 386 -5.03 12.07 -12.95
CA GLY A 386 -4.21 12.81 -11.99
C GLY A 386 -3.07 11.98 -11.36
N ARG A 387 -2.58 10.96 -12.09
CA ARG A 387 -1.57 10.00 -11.60
C ARG A 387 -0.20 10.26 -12.17
N CYS A 388 0.81 9.95 -11.37
CA CYS A 388 2.19 9.88 -11.80
C CYS A 388 2.71 8.46 -11.67
N TYR A 389 3.53 8.04 -12.64
CA TYR A 389 4.15 6.73 -12.74
C TYR A 389 5.67 6.88 -12.81
N GLY A 390 6.39 5.99 -12.18
CA GLY A 390 7.83 5.92 -12.22
C GLY A 390 8.39 5.09 -11.07
N THR A 391 9.56 4.53 -11.28
CA THR A 391 10.31 3.82 -10.24
C THR A 391 10.87 4.79 -9.20
N LEU A 392 11.12 4.29 -7.99
CA LEU A 392 11.77 5.04 -6.91
C LEU A 392 13.07 5.72 -7.39
N ALA A 393 13.91 5.01 -8.16
CA ALA A 393 15.18 5.53 -8.64
C ALA A 393 15.02 6.62 -9.71
N SER A 394 14.09 6.46 -10.65
CA SER A 394 13.81 7.48 -11.68
C SER A 394 13.20 8.75 -11.06
N TRP A 395 12.33 8.60 -10.10
CA TRP A 395 11.79 9.74 -9.36
C TRP A 395 12.85 10.43 -8.48
N ALA A 396 13.81 9.68 -7.95
CA ALA A 396 14.95 10.24 -7.23
C ALA A 396 16.02 10.89 -8.15
N GLY A 397 15.87 10.78 -9.47
CA GLY A 397 16.75 11.41 -10.47
C GLY A 397 17.97 10.59 -10.89
N CYS A 398 17.94 9.27 -10.63
CA CYS A 398 19.08 8.41 -10.92
C CYS A 398 19.31 8.25 -12.43
N GLY A 399 18.22 8.07 -13.23
CA GLY A 399 18.33 7.95 -14.69
C GLY A 399 18.94 9.21 -15.30
N ARG A 400 18.38 10.38 -14.98
CA ARG A 400 18.88 11.67 -15.46
C ARG A 400 20.35 11.91 -15.13
N ALA A 401 20.78 11.55 -13.91
CA ALA A 401 22.16 11.71 -13.48
C ALA A 401 23.13 10.75 -14.23
N LEU A 402 22.67 9.53 -14.55
CA LEU A 402 23.42 8.57 -15.35
C LEU A 402 23.56 9.04 -16.80
N ASP A 403 22.47 9.48 -17.43
CA ASP A 403 22.46 9.96 -18.82
C ASP A 403 23.29 11.24 -18.99
N GLY A 404 23.20 12.15 -18.01
CA GLY A 404 23.97 13.38 -17.96
C GLY A 404 25.43 13.20 -17.58
N HIS A 405 25.84 12.00 -17.17
CA HIS A 405 27.16 11.72 -16.60
C HIS A 405 27.54 12.66 -15.45
N GLU A 406 26.58 12.90 -14.53
CA GLU A 406 26.69 13.84 -13.42
C GLU A 406 26.96 13.11 -12.08
N PRO A 407 28.23 12.85 -11.70
CA PRO A 407 28.55 12.04 -10.52
C PRO A 407 28.00 12.62 -9.20
N TYR A 408 27.92 13.94 -9.08
CA TYR A 408 27.39 14.61 -7.89
C TYR A 408 25.88 14.38 -7.76
N GLU A 409 25.14 14.51 -8.87
CA GLU A 409 23.69 14.24 -8.88
C GLU A 409 23.38 12.75 -8.74
N LEU A 410 24.22 11.88 -9.27
CA LEU A 410 24.12 10.43 -9.05
C LEU A 410 24.30 10.10 -7.54
N GLU A 411 25.25 10.72 -6.89
CA GLU A 411 25.41 10.63 -5.43
C GLU A 411 24.16 11.11 -4.68
N ASN A 412 23.61 12.26 -5.06
CA ASN A 412 22.40 12.82 -4.46
C ASN A 412 21.18 11.94 -4.73
N SER A 413 21.03 11.35 -5.93
CA SER A 413 19.93 10.45 -6.25
C SER A 413 19.95 9.20 -5.37
N CYS A 414 21.12 8.58 -5.22
CA CYS A 414 21.27 7.45 -4.28
C CYS A 414 20.91 7.83 -2.84
N ARG A 415 21.30 9.04 -2.38
CA ARG A 415 20.96 9.52 -1.06
C ARG A 415 19.46 9.76 -0.89
N ARG A 416 18.76 10.31 -1.91
CA ARG A 416 17.30 10.47 -1.91
C ARG A 416 16.58 9.13 -1.81
N ILE A 417 17.04 8.11 -2.56
CA ILE A 417 16.52 6.74 -2.48
C ILE A 417 16.66 6.22 -1.04
N LEU A 418 17.87 6.28 -0.49
CA LEU A 418 18.17 5.76 0.85
C LEU A 418 17.47 6.55 1.96
N LEU A 419 17.26 7.85 1.79
CA LEU A 419 16.49 8.69 2.70
C LEU A 419 15.02 8.19 2.81
N LEU A 420 14.36 7.95 1.67
CA LEU A 420 12.97 7.48 1.65
C LEU A 420 12.86 6.04 2.14
N GLN A 421 13.79 5.16 1.76
CA GLN A 421 13.86 3.80 2.30
C GLN A 421 14.09 3.85 3.82
N GLY A 422 15.02 4.68 4.27
CA GLY A 422 15.27 4.90 5.70
C GLY A 422 14.07 5.45 6.46
N LEU A 423 13.26 6.32 5.84
CA LEU A 423 12.01 6.80 6.42
C LEU A 423 10.98 5.67 6.56
N SER A 424 10.70 4.94 5.47
CA SER A 424 9.74 3.82 5.48
C SER A 424 10.10 2.77 6.53
N LEU A 425 11.39 2.44 6.64
CA LEU A 425 11.91 1.48 7.60
C LEU A 425 11.95 2.02 9.05
N ALA A 426 12.02 3.33 9.25
CA ALA A 426 11.99 3.95 10.58
C ALA A 426 10.58 3.98 11.17
N LEU A 427 9.55 4.08 10.35
CA LEU A 427 8.14 4.08 10.79
C LEU A 427 7.74 2.73 11.38
N ARG A 428 6.81 2.77 12.35
CA ARG A 428 6.23 1.57 12.95
C ARG A 428 5.29 0.88 11.98
N GLY A 429 5.40 -0.44 11.87
CA GLY A 429 4.59 -1.25 10.96
C GLY A 429 5.44 -2.00 9.96
N MET A 430 4.91 -2.33 8.81
CA MET A 430 5.55 -3.18 7.81
C MET A 430 6.04 -2.36 6.61
N PRO A 431 7.34 -2.25 6.37
CA PRO A 431 7.84 -1.68 5.11
C PRO A 431 7.43 -2.56 3.92
N LEU A 432 7.02 -1.96 2.83
CA LEU A 432 6.66 -2.67 1.59
C LEU A 432 7.44 -2.07 0.41
N LEU A 433 8.46 -2.79 -0.03
CA LEU A 433 9.28 -2.44 -1.17
C LEU A 433 8.57 -2.84 -2.48
N GLN A 434 8.86 -2.18 -3.57
CA GLN A 434 8.50 -2.61 -4.91
C GLN A 434 9.63 -3.41 -5.53
N ASP A 435 9.31 -4.34 -6.43
CA ASP A 435 10.31 -5.09 -7.19
C ASP A 435 11.23 -4.12 -7.95
N GLY A 436 12.54 -4.17 -7.63
CA GLY A 436 13.54 -3.27 -8.17
C GLY A 436 13.97 -2.10 -7.30
N ASP A 437 13.23 -1.75 -6.26
CA ASP A 437 13.65 -0.70 -5.32
C ASP A 437 14.98 -1.03 -4.63
N GLU A 438 15.24 -2.33 -4.42
CA GLU A 438 16.47 -2.83 -3.80
C GLU A 438 17.69 -2.71 -4.69
N LEU A 439 17.49 -2.51 -5.99
CA LEU A 439 18.55 -2.36 -6.99
C LEU A 439 18.64 -0.94 -7.55
N GLY A 440 17.73 -0.05 -7.16
CA GLY A 440 17.63 1.27 -7.78
C GLY A 440 17.26 1.19 -9.27
N ALA A 441 16.30 0.32 -9.59
CA ALA A 441 15.85 0.09 -10.95
C ALA A 441 15.21 1.34 -11.57
N LEU A 442 15.55 1.60 -12.82
CA LEU A 442 15.00 2.73 -13.58
C LEU A 442 13.68 2.38 -14.26
N ASN A 443 12.97 3.40 -14.73
CA ASN A 443 11.80 3.24 -15.58
C ASN A 443 12.11 2.36 -16.78
N ASP A 444 11.18 1.47 -17.12
CA ASP A 444 11.29 0.58 -18.28
C ASP A 444 10.22 0.92 -19.31
N ALA A 445 10.63 1.57 -20.39
CA ALA A 445 9.74 1.90 -21.50
C ALA A 445 9.54 0.75 -22.50
N SER A 446 10.15 -0.42 -22.27
CA SER A 446 10.05 -1.57 -23.19
C SER A 446 8.61 -2.12 -23.29
N PHE A 447 7.76 -1.83 -22.31
CA PHE A 447 6.34 -2.21 -22.34
C PHE A 447 5.59 -1.63 -23.54
N LEU A 448 6.02 -0.50 -24.11
CA LEU A 448 5.45 0.11 -25.30
C LEU A 448 5.61 -0.76 -26.56
N LEU A 449 6.53 -1.73 -26.52
CA LEU A 449 6.75 -2.69 -27.59
C LEU A 449 5.84 -3.94 -27.48
N ASP A 450 5.15 -4.11 -26.36
CA ASP A 450 4.22 -5.22 -26.12
C ASP A 450 2.76 -4.72 -26.30
N PRO A 451 2.04 -5.15 -27.36
CA PRO A 451 0.67 -4.70 -27.62
C PRO A 451 -0.32 -5.00 -26.47
N LYS A 452 0.03 -5.92 -25.56
CA LYS A 452 -0.80 -6.24 -24.39
C LYS A 452 -0.58 -5.26 -23.23
N LYS A 453 0.51 -4.51 -23.25
CA LYS A 453 0.95 -3.61 -22.18
C LYS A 453 0.94 -2.14 -22.59
N GLU A 454 1.02 -1.85 -23.91
CA GLU A 454 1.19 -0.49 -24.48
C GLU A 454 0.22 0.56 -23.89
N GLY A 455 -1.02 0.17 -23.58
CA GLY A 455 -2.03 1.05 -22.99
C GLY A 455 -1.98 1.20 -21.47
N ASP A 456 -1.07 0.51 -20.79
CA ASP A 456 -1.01 0.41 -19.34
C ASP A 456 0.32 0.96 -18.78
N ARG A 457 0.29 2.22 -18.34
CA ARG A 457 1.47 2.96 -17.84
C ARG A 457 2.06 2.37 -16.56
N ARG A 458 1.36 1.47 -15.86
CA ARG A 458 1.91 0.80 -14.67
C ARG A 458 3.18 0.01 -14.99
N TRP A 459 3.31 -0.45 -16.24
CA TRP A 459 4.49 -1.19 -16.69
C TRP A 459 5.76 -0.35 -16.75
N LEU A 460 5.66 0.98 -16.79
CA LEU A 460 6.84 1.87 -16.69
C LEU A 460 7.62 1.63 -15.38
N GLN A 461 6.91 1.38 -14.30
CA GLN A 461 7.47 1.18 -12.96
C GLN A 461 7.61 -0.30 -12.55
N ARG A 462 7.49 -1.21 -13.52
CA ARG A 462 7.63 -2.67 -13.34
C ARG A 462 8.75 -3.20 -14.23
N PRO A 463 10.01 -2.78 -13.98
CA PRO A 463 11.12 -3.08 -14.87
C PRO A 463 11.37 -4.59 -14.91
N VAL A 464 11.78 -5.06 -16.09
CA VAL A 464 12.27 -6.42 -16.28
C VAL A 464 13.77 -6.44 -16.02
N PHE A 465 14.19 -7.21 -15.03
CA PHE A 465 15.62 -7.35 -14.71
C PHE A 465 16.30 -8.35 -15.64
N LEU A 466 17.45 -7.94 -16.14
CA LEU A 466 18.40 -8.86 -16.73
C LEU A 466 19.29 -9.43 -15.60
N ASP A 467 19.68 -10.69 -15.70
CA ASP A 467 20.49 -11.38 -14.66
C ASP A 467 21.79 -10.64 -14.34
N ASP A 468 22.44 -10.01 -15.32
CA ASP A 468 23.65 -9.23 -15.13
C ASP A 468 23.42 -7.93 -14.35
N GLN A 469 22.28 -7.27 -14.51
CA GLN A 469 21.91 -6.12 -13.67
C GLN A 469 21.73 -6.55 -12.21
N ALA A 470 21.04 -7.65 -11.98
CA ALA A 470 20.87 -8.20 -10.65
C ALA A 470 22.21 -8.56 -9.98
N GLN A 471 23.18 -9.06 -10.74
CA GLN A 471 24.53 -9.39 -10.23
C GLN A 471 25.37 -8.16 -9.85
N ARG A 472 25.05 -6.98 -10.38
CA ARG A 472 25.77 -5.73 -10.04
C ARG A 472 25.60 -5.31 -8.58
N ARG A 473 24.61 -5.82 -7.84
CA ARG A 473 24.47 -5.64 -6.38
C ARG A 473 25.66 -6.17 -5.57
N TYR A 474 26.53 -7.00 -6.17
CA TYR A 474 27.76 -7.51 -5.56
C TYR A 474 29.02 -6.80 -6.09
N GLN A 475 28.89 -5.86 -7.00
CA GLN A 475 30.01 -5.14 -7.60
C GLN A 475 30.17 -3.76 -6.94
N PRO A 476 31.25 -3.52 -6.15
CA PRO A 476 31.50 -2.22 -5.54
C PRO A 476 31.48 -1.08 -6.56
N LEU A 477 31.04 0.09 -6.15
CA LEU A 477 30.95 1.32 -6.95
C LEU A 477 29.78 1.37 -7.95
N THR A 478 28.93 0.35 -8.02
CA THR A 478 27.66 0.42 -8.77
C THR A 478 26.54 1.01 -7.91
N VAL A 479 25.52 1.56 -8.57
CA VAL A 479 24.30 2.05 -7.89
C VAL A 479 23.60 0.89 -7.18
N GLU A 480 23.46 -0.25 -7.87
CA GLU A 480 22.81 -1.46 -7.38
C GLU A 480 23.49 -1.99 -6.09
N TYR A 481 24.83 -2.02 -6.07
CA TYR A 481 25.60 -2.40 -4.89
C TYR A 481 25.28 -1.47 -3.72
N ARG A 482 25.35 -0.17 -3.97
CA ARG A 482 25.16 0.84 -2.93
C ARG A 482 23.77 0.76 -2.30
N ILE A 483 22.73 0.72 -3.15
CA ILE A 483 21.35 0.64 -2.68
C ILE A 483 21.11 -0.67 -1.93
N PHE A 484 21.48 -1.81 -2.53
CA PHE A 484 21.26 -3.13 -1.94
C PHE A 484 21.96 -3.29 -0.58
N GLN A 485 23.24 -2.95 -0.48
CA GLN A 485 23.99 -3.13 0.77
C GLN A 485 23.50 -2.19 1.88
N SER A 486 23.13 -0.94 1.53
CA SER A 486 22.59 -0.01 2.50
C SER A 486 21.22 -0.45 3.00
N LEU A 487 20.32 -0.85 2.10
CA LEU A 487 18.99 -1.35 2.44
C LEU A 487 19.08 -2.63 3.30
N LYS A 488 19.95 -3.58 2.93
CA LYS A 488 20.23 -4.78 3.73
C LYS A 488 20.67 -4.43 5.15
N THR A 489 21.60 -3.46 5.29
CA THR A 489 22.05 -3.00 6.61
C THR A 489 20.92 -2.39 7.42
N MET A 490 20.09 -1.54 6.81
CA MET A 490 18.92 -0.95 7.46
C MET A 490 17.92 -2.01 7.95
N LEU A 491 17.61 -3.00 7.10
CA LEU A 491 16.73 -4.12 7.46
C LEU A 491 17.29 -4.98 8.58
N GLN A 492 18.61 -5.23 8.60
CA GLN A 492 19.28 -5.95 9.68
C GLN A 492 19.21 -5.19 10.99
N VAL A 493 19.46 -3.88 10.99
CA VAL A 493 19.35 -3.03 12.18
C VAL A 493 17.93 -3.04 12.73
N ARG A 494 16.94 -2.87 11.85
CA ARG A 494 15.52 -2.92 12.22
C ARG A 494 15.13 -4.26 12.84
N SER A 495 15.52 -5.37 12.24
CA SER A 495 15.14 -6.72 12.70
C SER A 495 15.90 -7.16 13.96
N ALA A 496 17.04 -6.52 14.27
CA ALA A 496 17.84 -6.83 15.45
C ALA A 496 17.23 -6.26 16.75
N ASP A 497 16.36 -5.27 16.66
CA ASP A 497 15.70 -4.66 17.80
C ASP A 497 14.26 -5.22 17.92
N PRO A 498 13.97 -6.09 18.91
CA PRO A 498 12.64 -6.66 19.09
C PRO A 498 11.57 -5.63 19.43
N ASP A 499 11.98 -4.49 19.99
CA ASP A 499 11.09 -3.42 20.42
C ASP A 499 10.93 -2.34 19.33
N TRP A 500 11.51 -2.54 18.13
CA TRP A 500 11.51 -1.55 17.04
C TRP A 500 10.12 -0.99 16.71
N ASN A 501 9.10 -1.82 16.75
CA ASN A 501 7.73 -1.44 16.42
C ASN A 501 6.88 -1.10 17.67
N GLU A 502 7.49 -1.07 18.86
CA GLU A 502 6.78 -0.68 20.08
C GLU A 502 6.75 0.83 20.27
N GLY A 503 5.79 1.29 21.08
CA GLY A 503 5.61 2.69 21.42
C GLY A 503 4.86 3.50 20.35
N GLN A 504 4.76 4.79 20.60
CA GLN A 504 4.13 5.77 19.71
C GLN A 504 5.14 6.77 19.21
N GLU A 505 5.02 7.09 17.94
CA GLU A 505 5.82 8.13 17.31
C GLU A 505 5.32 9.51 17.76
N GLN A 506 6.28 10.37 18.10
CA GLN A 506 6.02 11.76 18.46
C GLN A 506 6.91 12.67 17.62
N VAL A 507 6.29 13.57 16.85
CA VAL A 507 7.04 14.57 16.08
C VAL A 507 7.89 15.41 17.03
N ALA A 508 9.15 15.62 16.67
CA ALA A 508 10.07 16.46 17.41
C ALA A 508 10.36 17.75 16.61
N ASP A 509 10.22 18.89 17.27
CA ASP A 509 10.61 20.17 16.68
C ASP A 509 12.11 20.38 16.84
N VAL A 510 12.82 20.45 15.73
CA VAL A 510 14.28 20.67 15.66
C VAL A 510 14.63 22.07 15.17
N GLY A 511 13.63 22.98 15.09
CA GLY A 511 13.81 24.36 14.66
C GLY A 511 14.11 24.53 13.17
N ASN A 512 13.81 23.51 12.35
CA ASN A 512 14.08 23.54 10.91
C ASN A 512 13.03 22.74 10.14
N ASP A 513 12.23 23.42 9.33
CA ASP A 513 11.13 22.83 8.56
C ASP A 513 11.61 21.88 7.43
N ALA A 514 12.90 21.95 7.05
CA ALA A 514 13.50 21.07 6.05
C ALA A 514 13.95 19.71 6.65
N VAL A 515 13.95 19.60 7.97
CA VAL A 515 14.33 18.39 8.71
C VAL A 515 13.10 17.76 9.33
N PHE A 516 12.79 16.54 8.94
CA PHE A 516 11.79 15.72 9.62
C PHE A 516 12.44 15.00 10.80
N ALA A 517 11.86 15.14 11.97
CA ALA A 517 12.34 14.45 13.16
C ALA A 517 11.18 13.90 13.98
N PHE A 518 11.36 12.70 14.52
CA PHE A 518 10.45 12.11 15.48
C PHE A 518 11.17 11.21 16.49
N VAL A 519 10.53 11.02 17.62
CA VAL A 519 10.99 10.15 18.70
C VAL A 519 10.00 9.03 18.94
N ARG A 520 10.49 7.89 19.41
CA ARG A 520 9.67 6.76 19.80
C ARG A 520 10.25 6.09 21.05
N ALA A 521 9.42 5.88 22.07
CA ALA A 521 9.78 5.08 23.23
C ALA A 521 9.50 3.61 22.89
N ALA A 522 10.55 2.82 22.72
CA ALA A 522 10.50 1.41 22.35
C ALA A 522 11.01 0.56 23.51
N GLY A 523 10.11 -0.09 24.24
CA GLY A 523 10.49 -0.87 25.42
C GLY A 523 11.24 -0.02 26.46
N GLN A 524 12.51 -0.36 26.69
CA GLN A 524 13.40 0.39 27.59
C GLN A 524 14.27 1.43 26.86
N HIS A 525 14.14 1.53 25.53
CA HIS A 525 14.94 2.41 24.71
C HIS A 525 14.15 3.60 24.23
N ARG A 526 14.87 4.64 23.85
CA ARG A 526 14.32 5.79 23.13
C ARG A 526 15.03 5.87 21.79
N LEU A 527 14.26 5.69 20.71
CA LEU A 527 14.71 5.83 19.34
C LEU A 527 14.44 7.24 18.84
N LEU A 528 15.38 7.83 18.14
CA LEU A 528 15.27 9.15 17.54
C LEU A 528 15.62 9.04 16.07
N PHE A 529 14.81 9.68 15.24
CA PHE A 529 14.95 9.63 13.80
C PHE A 529 14.98 11.04 13.23
N LEU A 530 16.00 11.34 12.40
CA LEU A 530 16.18 12.64 11.76
C LEU A 530 16.44 12.45 10.28
N PHE A 531 15.80 13.29 9.44
CA PHE A 531 15.86 13.20 7.98
C PHE A 531 15.99 14.60 7.38
N ASN A 532 17.07 14.87 6.65
CA ASN A 532 17.26 16.10 5.89
C ASN A 532 16.73 15.92 4.46
N PHE A 533 15.64 16.60 4.11
CA PHE A 533 15.00 16.51 2.78
C PHE A 533 15.57 17.48 1.74
N THR A 534 16.78 18.01 1.95
CA THR A 534 17.38 19.00 1.06
C THR A 534 18.74 18.58 0.52
N GLU A 535 19.10 19.17 -0.61
CA GLU A 535 20.41 19.05 -1.27
C GLU A 535 21.54 19.76 -0.54
N SER A 536 21.26 20.44 0.56
CA SER A 536 22.22 21.22 1.34
C SER A 536 22.34 20.71 2.77
N PRO A 537 23.47 20.92 3.45
CA PRO A 537 23.54 20.68 4.88
C PRO A 537 22.51 21.50 5.64
N GLN A 538 21.85 20.87 6.62
CA GLN A 538 20.82 21.49 7.45
C GLN A 538 21.19 21.41 8.93
N TYR A 539 21.07 22.54 9.60
CA TYR A 539 21.21 22.63 11.02
C TYR A 539 19.93 22.22 11.74
N CYS A 540 20.05 21.39 12.78
CA CYS A 540 18.93 21.04 13.64
C CYS A 540 19.31 21.18 15.12
N SER A 541 18.37 21.68 15.94
CA SER A 541 18.51 21.75 17.38
C SER A 541 18.31 20.36 18.00
N LEU A 542 19.18 19.97 18.91
CA LEU A 542 19.04 18.74 19.68
C LEU A 542 18.38 18.95 21.06
N THR A 543 18.09 20.18 21.44
CA THR A 543 17.58 20.52 22.77
C THR A 543 16.21 19.93 23.10
N SER A 544 15.38 19.65 22.08
CA SER A 544 14.09 18.96 22.24
C SER A 544 14.22 17.44 22.23
N LEU A 545 15.37 16.89 21.81
CA LEU A 545 15.61 15.48 21.64
C LEU A 545 16.36 14.83 22.80
N PHE A 546 17.31 15.58 23.40
CA PHE A 546 18.22 15.06 24.40
C PHE A 546 18.28 15.95 25.65
N ASN A 547 18.49 15.32 26.81
CA ASN A 547 19.03 16.01 27.96
C ASN A 547 20.56 16.17 27.80
N LYS A 548 21.15 17.19 28.44
CA LYS A 548 22.60 17.49 28.29
C LYS A 548 23.53 16.34 28.70
N GLU A 549 23.06 15.46 29.57
CA GLU A 549 23.82 14.33 30.11
C GLU A 549 23.65 13.05 29.28
N GLU A 550 22.65 13.01 28.37
CA GLU A 550 22.39 11.85 27.55
C GLU A 550 23.36 11.72 26.39
N GLN A 551 23.56 10.48 25.96
CA GLN A 551 24.31 10.14 24.76
C GLN A 551 23.42 9.28 23.85
N ALA A 552 23.59 9.44 22.54
CA ALA A 552 22.97 8.58 21.58
C ALA A 552 24.00 7.98 20.64
N ARG A 553 23.72 6.76 20.21
CA ARG A 553 24.52 6.04 19.23
C ARG A 553 23.70 5.92 17.92
N GLU A 554 24.32 6.33 16.82
CA GLU A 554 23.78 6.13 15.49
C GLU A 554 23.90 4.64 15.11
N LEU A 555 22.78 4.04 14.69
CA LEU A 555 22.65 2.59 14.58
C LEU A 555 23.33 2.01 13.35
N LEU A 556 23.46 2.79 12.25
CA LEU A 556 24.03 2.31 10.99
C LEU A 556 25.56 2.43 10.95
N THR A 557 26.11 3.45 11.61
CA THR A 557 27.56 3.78 11.56
C THR A 557 28.27 3.60 12.88
N GLY A 558 27.54 3.53 14.00
CA GLY A 558 28.08 3.51 15.36
C GLY A 558 28.56 4.88 15.86
N ARG A 559 28.32 5.97 15.12
CA ARG A 559 28.70 7.34 15.54
C ARG A 559 27.98 7.71 16.84
N ARG A 560 28.71 8.33 17.76
CA ARG A 560 28.16 8.84 19.03
C ARG A 560 27.83 10.33 18.91
N ILE A 561 26.71 10.72 19.49
CA ILE A 561 26.22 12.09 19.57
C ILE A 561 25.91 12.36 21.03
N CYS A 562 26.51 13.45 21.58
CA CYS A 562 26.33 13.84 22.99
C CYS A 562 25.23 14.90 23.09
N GLY A 563 24.36 14.79 24.08
CA GLY A 563 23.34 15.81 24.40
C GLY A 563 23.87 17.17 24.80
N SER A 564 25.17 17.23 25.20
CA SER A 564 25.89 18.50 25.43
C SER A 564 26.13 19.28 24.12
N GLN A 565 26.02 18.64 22.95
CA GLN A 565 25.97 19.32 21.67
C GLN A 565 24.54 19.86 21.51
N GLU A 566 24.36 21.18 21.52
CA GLU A 566 23.04 21.79 21.40
C GLU A 566 22.48 21.70 19.99
N SER A 567 23.30 21.24 19.04
CA SER A 567 22.96 21.20 17.61
C SER A 567 23.74 20.17 16.82
N LEU A 568 23.21 19.83 15.66
CA LEU A 568 23.82 18.90 14.72
C LEU A 568 23.62 19.39 13.27
N ASP A 569 24.68 19.27 12.45
CA ASP A 569 24.59 19.45 11.02
C ASP A 569 24.33 18.09 10.35
N LEU A 570 23.21 17.99 9.62
CA LEU A 570 22.88 16.88 8.74
C LEU A 570 23.33 17.23 7.33
N LYS A 571 24.13 16.38 6.69
CA LYS A 571 24.56 16.56 5.29
C LYS A 571 23.35 16.50 4.35
N ALA A 572 23.56 16.87 3.08
CA ALA A 572 22.56 16.75 2.04
C ALA A 572 21.94 15.33 2.02
N TYR A 573 20.60 15.25 2.16
CA TYR A 573 19.83 14.01 2.17
C TYR A 573 20.32 12.97 3.20
N GLU A 574 21.00 13.41 4.27
CA GLU A 574 21.41 12.54 5.39
C GLU A 574 20.22 12.22 6.29
N PHE A 575 20.15 10.99 6.73
CA PHE A 575 19.26 10.59 7.82
C PHE A 575 20.07 9.88 8.92
N LEU A 576 19.54 9.90 10.13
CA LEU A 576 20.14 9.27 11.31
C LEU A 576 19.09 8.47 12.07
N TRP A 577 19.44 7.27 12.44
CA TRP A 577 18.71 6.43 13.38
C TRP A 577 19.49 6.32 14.66
N LEU A 578 18.99 6.94 15.71
CA LEU A 578 19.69 7.06 16.97
C LEU A 578 19.00 6.27 18.07
N ILE A 579 19.78 5.56 18.87
CA ILE A 579 19.32 4.98 20.12
C ILE A 579 19.95 5.75 21.29
N VAL A 580 19.10 6.21 22.22
CA VAL A 580 19.59 6.88 23.43
C VAL A 580 20.05 5.83 24.42
N GLU A 581 21.31 5.92 24.80
CA GLU A 581 21.93 5.08 25.85
C GLU A 581 21.61 5.69 27.23
N ALA A 582 21.10 4.85 28.14
CA ALA A 582 20.73 5.25 29.49
C ALA A 582 21.94 5.63 30.34
#